data_a71e7c36020a042521002056663cc6ba
#
_entry.id   a71e7c36020a042521002056663cc6ba
#
_cell.length_a   1.000
_cell.length_b   1.000
_cell.length_c   1.000
_cell.angle_alpha   90.00
_cell.angle_beta   90.00
_cell.angle_gamma   90.00
#
_symmetry.space_group_name_H-M   'P 1'
#
loop_
_entity.id
_entity.type
_entity.pdbx_description
1 polymer ?
#
loop_
_entity_poly.entity_id
_entity_poly.type
_entity_poly.pdbx_seq_one_letter_code
_entity_poly.pdbx_strand_id
1 'polypeptide(L)'
;MSNSNYSTVIITDKNSHETKVYSIKQKHIENIILYKRILLFSTICVVILLAGLSSYIGYVYYQKRDLRNKILNLQSKLDDKQLDYLINNLSEAGETLELIEKYLKEREVKTLSSSKDLDSNNDVGGEYYAVNDMNVDVVNSEKERIENLLKNIQSIPMGLPHIGRLSSDFGVRGNPMSGRGSEFHPGLDLAGKIGDPIKVTANGIITYASVRGGYGNCIIVKHSHGYETLYGHLSEINVKVGQKVKSGDIIGKLGNTGRSTGPHVHYEIIHNNIKVNPKNFLQIK
;
A
#
# COMPACT_ATOMS: atom_id res chain seq x y z
N MET A 1 76.07 -28.68 -30.36
CA MET A 1 75.58 -28.14 -29.10
C MET A 1 74.36 -28.97 -28.69
N SER A 2 74.52 -29.93 -27.78
CA SER A 2 73.42 -30.80 -27.33
C SER A 2 72.59 -30.01 -26.29
N ASN A 3 71.43 -29.58 -26.70
CA ASN A 3 70.41 -29.02 -25.76
C ASN A 3 69.92 -30.19 -24.91
N SER A 4 70.50 -30.45 -23.75
CA SER A 4 70.01 -31.48 -22.84
C SER A 4 68.75 -30.96 -22.14
N ASN A 5 67.54 -31.31 -22.68
CA ASN A 5 66.23 -31.02 -22.08
C ASN A 5 65.96 -31.83 -20.79
N TYR A 6 67.04 -32.25 -20.09
CA TYR A 6 66.96 -33.06 -18.88
C TYR A 6 67.75 -32.42 -17.75
N SER A 7 67.20 -32.43 -16.55
CA SER A 7 67.94 -32.10 -15.31
C SER A 7 68.21 -33.36 -14.52
N THR A 8 69.36 -33.44 -13.94
CA THR A 8 69.78 -34.59 -13.10
C THR A 8 69.42 -34.27 -11.65
N VAL A 9 68.56 -35.10 -11.06
CA VAL A 9 68.22 -35.02 -9.63
C VAL A 9 68.98 -36.15 -8.90
N ILE A 10 69.77 -35.76 -7.93
CA ILE A 10 70.55 -36.69 -7.11
C ILE A 10 69.87 -36.75 -5.74
N ILE A 11 69.33 -37.89 -5.35
CA ILE A 11 68.77 -38.14 -4.03
C ILE A 11 69.77 -39.02 -3.24
N THR A 12 70.24 -38.46 -2.14
CA THR A 12 71.14 -39.18 -1.22
C THR A 12 70.35 -39.47 0.05
N ASP A 13 70.23 -40.72 0.42
CA ASP A 13 69.66 -41.12 1.70
C ASP A 13 70.68 -40.87 2.82
N LYS A 14 70.24 -40.14 3.83
CA LYS A 14 71.08 -39.71 4.96
C LYS A 14 71.56 -40.87 5.84
N ASN A 15 70.89 -42.01 5.83
CA ASN A 15 71.11 -43.13 6.72
C ASN A 15 71.88 -44.29 6.02
N SER A 16 71.68 -44.50 4.70
CA SER A 16 72.25 -45.61 3.96
C SER A 16 73.42 -45.24 3.08
N HIS A 17 73.72 -43.94 2.92
CA HIS A 17 74.74 -43.40 2.00
C HIS A 17 74.56 -43.84 0.52
N GLU A 18 73.41 -44.43 0.19
CA GLU A 18 73.02 -44.74 -1.18
C GLU A 18 72.61 -43.47 -1.94
N THR A 19 73.23 -43.30 -3.11
CA THR A 19 72.93 -42.18 -4.00
C THR A 19 72.19 -42.69 -5.21
N LYS A 20 70.93 -42.23 -5.42
CA LYS A 20 70.15 -42.53 -6.62
C LYS A 20 70.11 -41.30 -7.53
N VAL A 21 70.47 -41.52 -8.79
CA VAL A 21 70.53 -40.48 -9.81
C VAL A 21 69.31 -40.64 -10.75
N TYR A 22 68.51 -39.62 -10.85
CA TYR A 22 67.30 -39.59 -11.72
C TYR A 22 67.52 -38.53 -12.79
N SER A 23 67.20 -38.87 -14.05
CA SER A 23 67.09 -37.88 -15.13
C SER A 23 65.64 -37.50 -15.40
N ILE A 24 65.33 -36.28 -15.15
CA ILE A 24 63.90 -35.75 -15.26
C ILE A 24 63.90 -34.69 -16.36
N LYS A 25 62.93 -34.75 -17.25
CA LYS A 25 62.73 -33.69 -18.25
C LYS A 25 62.53 -32.36 -17.57
N GLN A 26 63.24 -31.32 -17.97
CA GLN A 26 63.17 -29.96 -17.41
C GLN A 26 61.77 -29.41 -17.39
N LYS A 27 60.95 -29.69 -18.42
CA LYS A 27 59.57 -29.34 -18.50
C LYS A 27 58.72 -29.88 -17.33
N HIS A 28 59.01 -31.04 -16.78
CA HIS A 28 58.28 -31.59 -15.62
C HIS A 28 58.61 -30.82 -14.32
N ILE A 29 59.93 -30.40 -14.19
CA ILE A 29 60.31 -29.58 -13.04
C ILE A 29 59.62 -28.21 -13.07
N GLU A 30 59.62 -27.59 -14.24
CA GLU A 30 58.88 -26.28 -14.43
C GLU A 30 57.40 -26.41 -14.14
N ASN A 31 56.75 -27.46 -14.60
CA ASN A 31 55.36 -27.73 -14.30
C ASN A 31 55.10 -27.94 -12.80
N ILE A 32 55.96 -28.68 -12.09
CA ILE A 32 55.85 -28.89 -10.64
C ILE A 32 55.94 -27.55 -9.89
N ILE A 33 56.87 -26.68 -10.29
CA ILE A 33 57.01 -25.34 -9.71
C ILE A 33 55.78 -24.50 -9.98
N LEU A 34 55.27 -24.57 -11.20
CA LEU A 34 54.03 -23.85 -11.58
C LEU A 34 52.83 -24.34 -10.75
N TYR A 35 52.63 -25.66 -10.63
CA TYR A 35 51.54 -26.22 -9.82
C TYR A 35 51.66 -25.84 -8.34
N LYS A 36 52.89 -25.84 -7.77
CA LYS A 36 53.08 -25.34 -6.40
C LYS A 36 52.67 -23.87 -6.23
N ARG A 37 53.01 -23.01 -7.20
CA ARG A 37 52.62 -21.59 -7.17
C ARG A 37 51.11 -21.41 -7.28
N ILE A 38 50.44 -22.15 -8.18
CA ILE A 38 48.98 -22.12 -8.33
C ILE A 38 48.30 -22.60 -7.04
N LEU A 39 48.80 -23.71 -6.45
CA LEU A 39 48.26 -24.25 -5.21
C LEU A 39 48.42 -23.24 -4.06
N LEU A 40 49.60 -22.61 -3.92
CA LEU A 40 49.82 -21.58 -2.91
C LEU A 40 48.90 -20.38 -3.10
N PHE A 41 48.74 -19.92 -4.34
CA PHE A 41 47.86 -18.82 -4.64
C PHE A 41 46.39 -19.15 -4.34
N SER A 42 45.90 -20.34 -4.71
CA SER A 42 44.56 -20.80 -4.43
C SER A 42 44.28 -20.91 -2.91
N THR A 43 45.26 -21.41 -2.13
CA THR A 43 45.11 -21.48 -0.66
C THR A 43 45.00 -20.08 -0.03
N ILE A 44 45.79 -19.12 -0.51
CA ILE A 44 45.74 -17.73 -0.05
C ILE A 44 44.35 -17.12 -0.36
N CYS A 45 43.85 -17.34 -1.57
CA CYS A 45 42.50 -16.84 -1.95
C CYS A 45 41.41 -17.43 -1.06
N VAL A 46 41.44 -18.73 -0.77
CA VAL A 46 40.49 -19.38 0.13
C VAL A 46 40.56 -18.81 1.54
N VAL A 47 41.75 -18.56 2.07
CA VAL A 47 41.95 -17.97 3.40
C VAL A 47 41.36 -16.55 3.45
N ILE A 48 41.57 -15.73 2.42
CA ILE A 48 41.01 -14.37 2.32
C ILE A 48 39.45 -14.41 2.27
N LEU A 49 38.89 -15.33 1.48
CA LEU A 49 37.45 -15.51 1.40
C LEU A 49 36.84 -15.93 2.75
N LEU A 50 37.48 -16.86 3.45
CA LEU A 50 37.03 -17.31 4.78
C LEU A 50 37.12 -16.18 5.82
N ALA A 51 38.19 -15.39 5.79
CA ALA A 51 38.35 -14.22 6.65
C ALA A 51 37.27 -13.17 6.37
N GLY A 52 36.99 -12.90 5.09
CA GLY A 52 35.89 -11.99 4.68
C GLY A 52 34.49 -12.47 5.14
N LEU A 53 34.21 -13.76 4.96
CA LEU A 53 32.95 -14.37 5.41
C LEU A 53 32.83 -14.32 6.94
N SER A 54 33.89 -14.62 7.68
CA SER A 54 33.92 -14.53 9.14
C SER A 54 33.67 -13.10 9.63
N SER A 55 34.26 -12.10 8.99
CA SER A 55 34.05 -10.68 9.30
C SER A 55 32.62 -10.26 9.02
N TYR A 56 32.04 -10.70 7.89
CA TYR A 56 30.64 -10.42 7.54
C TYR A 56 29.67 -11.05 8.54
N ILE A 57 29.88 -12.30 8.92
CA ILE A 57 29.06 -12.98 9.95
C ILE A 57 29.16 -12.22 11.28
N GLY A 58 30.35 -11.82 11.68
CA GLY A 58 30.56 -11.00 12.89
C GLY A 58 29.80 -9.67 12.85
N TYR A 59 29.83 -8.98 11.70
CA TYR A 59 29.09 -7.74 11.49
C TYR A 59 27.57 -7.95 11.60
N VAL A 60 27.01 -8.98 10.96
CA VAL A 60 25.59 -9.32 11.02
C VAL A 60 25.17 -9.68 12.46
N TYR A 61 26.00 -10.44 13.18
CA TYR A 61 25.75 -10.79 14.56
C TYR A 61 25.75 -9.56 15.49
N TYR A 62 26.70 -8.63 15.26
CA TYR A 62 26.75 -7.35 15.99
C TYR A 62 25.50 -6.51 15.75
N GLN A 63 25.06 -6.37 14.51
CA GLN A 63 23.84 -5.65 14.13
C GLN A 63 22.59 -6.26 14.79
N LYS A 64 22.47 -7.58 14.77
CA LYS A 64 21.36 -8.30 15.42
C LYS A 64 21.35 -8.07 16.94
N ARG A 65 22.50 -8.05 17.56
CA ARG A 65 22.66 -7.80 19.01
C ARG A 65 22.30 -6.36 19.38
N ASP A 66 22.73 -5.39 18.60
CA ASP A 66 22.41 -3.97 18.80
C ASP A 66 20.89 -3.72 18.68
N LEU A 67 20.27 -4.28 17.65
CA LEU A 67 18.82 -4.20 17.46
C LEU A 67 18.05 -4.84 18.62
N ARG A 68 18.47 -6.01 19.06
CA ARG A 68 17.88 -6.68 20.23
C ARG A 68 17.98 -5.82 21.50
N ASN A 69 19.13 -5.19 21.73
CA ASN A 69 19.31 -4.31 22.90
C ASN A 69 18.44 -3.06 22.80
N LYS A 70 18.24 -2.50 21.61
CA LYS A 70 17.32 -1.39 21.37
C LYS A 70 15.87 -1.79 21.67
N ILE A 71 15.44 -2.97 21.21
CA ILE A 71 14.09 -3.50 21.49
C ILE A 71 13.90 -3.69 23.00
N LEU A 72 14.84 -4.32 23.70
CA LEU A 72 14.76 -4.52 25.15
C LEU A 72 14.71 -3.19 25.92
N ASN A 73 15.47 -2.20 25.49
CA ASN A 73 15.45 -0.86 26.08
C ASN A 73 14.12 -0.13 25.81
N LEU A 74 13.50 -0.33 24.65
CA LEU A 74 12.17 0.21 24.36
C LEU A 74 11.09 -0.51 25.16
N GLN A 75 11.16 -1.82 25.30
CA GLN A 75 10.22 -2.61 26.11
C GLN A 75 10.29 -2.25 27.61
N SER A 76 11.49 -2.00 28.14
CA SER A 76 11.65 -1.58 29.55
C SER A 76 11.18 -0.15 29.84
N LYS A 77 10.96 0.67 28.79
CA LYS A 77 10.43 2.04 28.91
C LYS A 77 8.92 2.13 28.79
N LEU A 78 8.27 1.05 28.33
CA LEU A 78 6.82 0.95 28.31
C LEU A 78 6.34 0.53 29.71
N ASP A 79 5.83 1.50 30.46
CA ASP A 79 5.13 1.25 31.73
C ASP A 79 3.87 0.42 31.45
N ASP A 80 3.48 -0.49 32.35
CA ASP A 80 2.29 -1.36 32.20
C ASP A 80 1.04 -0.56 31.82
N LYS A 81 0.89 0.66 32.36
CA LYS A 81 -0.21 1.58 32.00
C LYS A 81 -0.20 2.04 30.53
N GLN A 82 0.98 2.19 29.94
CA GLN A 82 1.08 2.56 28.51
C GLN A 82 0.72 1.36 27.61
N LEU A 83 1.04 0.16 28.05
CA LEU A 83 0.68 -1.06 27.35
C LEU A 83 -0.84 -1.28 27.39
N ASP A 84 -1.49 -1.12 28.55
CA ASP A 84 -2.95 -1.20 28.69
C ASP A 84 -3.66 -0.13 27.85
N TYR A 85 -3.14 1.10 27.84
CA TYR A 85 -3.66 2.17 26.97
C TYR A 85 -3.55 1.83 25.49
N LEU A 86 -2.42 1.26 25.06
CA LEU A 86 -2.24 0.83 23.67
C LEU A 86 -3.16 -0.34 23.29
N ILE A 87 -3.33 -1.32 24.18
CA ILE A 87 -4.24 -2.46 23.97
C ILE A 87 -5.69 -1.98 23.84
N ASN A 88 -6.13 -1.07 24.73
CA ASN A 88 -7.48 -0.51 24.65
C ASN A 88 -7.71 0.29 23.36
N ASN A 89 -6.75 1.12 22.95
CA ASN A 89 -6.84 1.87 21.69
C ASN A 89 -6.84 0.95 20.47
N LEU A 90 -6.06 -0.14 20.49
CA LEU A 90 -6.06 -1.14 19.42
C LEU A 90 -7.39 -1.89 19.33
N SER A 91 -8.02 -2.21 20.49
CA SER A 91 -9.34 -2.83 20.55
C SER A 91 -10.41 -1.90 19.97
N GLU A 92 -10.43 -0.62 20.36
CA GLU A 92 -11.36 0.39 19.84
C GLU A 92 -11.15 0.63 18.34
N ALA A 93 -9.89 0.66 17.87
CA ALA A 93 -9.57 0.73 16.47
C ALA A 93 -10.06 -0.51 15.70
N GLY A 94 -9.96 -1.71 16.29
CA GLY A 94 -10.46 -2.95 15.73
C GLY A 94 -11.98 -2.94 15.52
N GLU A 95 -12.74 -2.48 16.51
CA GLU A 95 -14.19 -2.32 16.39
C GLU A 95 -14.55 -1.31 15.28
N THR A 96 -13.83 -0.20 15.21
CA THR A 96 -14.03 0.81 14.17
C THR A 96 -13.73 0.26 12.78
N LEU A 97 -12.68 -0.54 12.63
CA LEU A 97 -12.32 -1.20 11.37
C LEU A 97 -13.42 -2.19 10.93
N GLU A 98 -13.98 -2.96 11.86
CA GLU A 98 -15.07 -3.90 11.57
C GLU A 98 -16.34 -3.17 11.09
N LEU A 99 -16.69 -2.03 11.69
CA LEU A 99 -17.77 -1.17 11.23
C LEU A 99 -17.52 -0.63 9.81
N ILE A 100 -16.29 -0.22 9.54
CA ILE A 100 -15.88 0.26 8.22
C ILE A 100 -15.95 -0.87 7.18
N GLU A 101 -15.47 -2.06 7.49
CA GLU A 101 -15.57 -3.22 6.59
C GLU A 101 -17.03 -3.59 6.30
N LYS A 102 -17.89 -3.59 7.30
CA LYS A 102 -19.32 -3.79 7.13
C LYS A 102 -19.92 -2.74 6.21
N TYR A 103 -19.59 -1.46 6.41
CA TYR A 103 -20.04 -0.35 5.55
C TYR A 103 -19.61 -0.54 4.09
N LEU A 104 -18.36 -0.95 3.87
CA LEU A 104 -17.82 -1.20 2.54
C LEU A 104 -18.49 -2.42 1.87
N LYS A 105 -18.71 -3.49 2.63
CA LYS A 105 -19.38 -4.71 2.17
C LYS A 105 -20.82 -4.44 1.72
N GLU A 106 -21.58 -3.63 2.45
CA GLU A 106 -22.93 -3.22 2.09
C GLU A 106 -22.98 -2.43 0.76
N ARG A 107 -21.85 -1.93 0.28
CA ARG A 107 -21.68 -1.18 -0.98
C ARG A 107 -20.97 -1.95 -2.06
N GLU A 108 -20.90 -3.28 -1.94
CA GLU A 108 -20.27 -4.19 -2.91
C GLU A 108 -18.77 -3.88 -3.17
N VAL A 109 -18.10 -3.22 -2.25
CA VAL A 109 -16.67 -2.97 -2.32
C VAL A 109 -15.92 -4.19 -1.81
N LYS A 110 -15.09 -4.80 -2.68
CA LYS A 110 -14.22 -5.89 -2.28
C LYS A 110 -13.15 -5.37 -1.31
N THR A 111 -13.25 -5.78 -0.05
CA THR A 111 -12.18 -5.63 0.93
C THR A 111 -11.30 -6.89 0.90
N LEU A 112 -10.00 -6.74 1.17
CA LEU A 112 -9.18 -7.91 1.47
C LEU A 112 -9.76 -8.52 2.77
N SER A 113 -10.40 -9.67 2.64
CA SER A 113 -10.87 -10.43 3.80
C SER A 113 -9.69 -10.67 4.74
N SER A 114 -9.95 -10.43 6.03
CA SER A 114 -9.06 -10.78 7.12
C SER A 114 -8.41 -12.14 6.87
N SER A 115 -7.14 -12.28 7.19
CA SER A 115 -6.33 -13.50 7.15
C SER A 115 -6.88 -14.68 7.98
N LYS A 116 -8.19 -14.74 8.20
CA LYS A 116 -8.89 -15.87 8.84
C LYS A 116 -9.05 -17.11 7.93
N ASP A 117 -8.64 -17.01 6.66
CA ASP A 117 -8.56 -18.19 5.76
C ASP A 117 -7.19 -18.89 5.82
N LEU A 118 -6.40 -18.67 6.86
CA LEU A 118 -5.31 -19.56 7.23
C LEU A 118 -5.93 -20.77 7.93
N ASP A 119 -6.13 -21.82 7.14
CA ASP A 119 -6.40 -23.20 7.49
C ASP A 119 -6.59 -23.49 9.00
N SER A 120 -7.84 -23.67 9.38
CA SER A 120 -8.22 -24.35 10.63
C SER A 120 -8.11 -25.86 10.50
N ASN A 121 -6.93 -26.36 10.13
CA ASN A 121 -6.60 -27.77 10.22
C ASN A 121 -5.13 -27.90 10.62
N ASN A 122 -4.88 -27.77 11.93
CA ASN A 122 -3.87 -28.60 12.58
C ASN A 122 -4.12 -28.62 14.09
N ASP A 123 -4.45 -29.81 14.51
CA ASP A 123 -4.57 -30.25 15.90
C ASP A 123 -3.25 -30.08 16.66
N VAL A 124 -3.40 -29.59 17.91
CA VAL A 124 -2.74 -29.99 19.15
C VAL A 124 -1.24 -30.18 19.13
N GLY A 125 -0.56 -29.27 19.80
CA GLY A 125 0.80 -29.44 20.27
C GLY A 125 1.46 -28.08 20.47
N GLY A 126 1.52 -27.60 21.71
CA GLY A 126 2.07 -26.27 22.03
C GLY A 126 3.54 -26.14 21.63
N GLU A 127 3.83 -25.54 20.51
CA GLU A 127 5.11 -24.92 20.24
C GLU A 127 5.13 -23.53 20.88
N TYR A 128 6.07 -23.33 21.76
CA TYR A 128 6.41 -22.00 22.28
C TYR A 128 6.99 -21.17 21.15
N TYR A 129 6.18 -20.36 20.51
CA TYR A 129 6.68 -19.29 19.63
C TYR A 129 7.26 -18.19 20.50
N ALA A 130 8.54 -17.92 20.31
CA ALA A 130 9.16 -16.77 20.94
C ALA A 130 8.42 -15.49 20.50
N VAL A 131 7.92 -14.73 21.46
CA VAL A 131 7.11 -13.49 21.29
C VAL A 131 7.75 -12.44 20.37
N ASN A 132 9.00 -12.61 19.94
CA ASN A 132 9.79 -11.61 19.23
C ASN A 132 9.64 -11.61 17.71
N ASP A 133 9.19 -12.68 17.06
CA ASP A 133 9.11 -12.74 15.58
C ASP A 133 7.66 -12.60 15.06
N MET A 134 6.65 -12.90 15.88
CA MET A 134 5.24 -12.87 15.49
C MET A 134 4.65 -11.45 15.44
N ASN A 135 5.23 -10.47 16.14
CA ASN A 135 4.67 -9.13 16.23
C ASN A 135 4.92 -8.24 15.00
N VAL A 136 5.99 -8.46 14.26
CA VAL A 136 6.33 -7.59 13.12
C VAL A 136 5.48 -7.92 11.90
N ASP A 137 5.25 -9.19 11.62
CA ASP A 137 4.44 -9.61 10.47
C ASP A 137 2.95 -9.31 10.69
N VAL A 138 2.45 -9.49 11.90
CA VAL A 138 1.08 -9.11 12.27
C VAL A 138 0.89 -7.60 12.17
N VAL A 139 1.82 -6.79 12.68
CA VAL A 139 1.75 -5.33 12.58
C VAL A 139 1.81 -4.86 11.13
N ASN A 140 2.66 -5.49 10.29
CA ASN A 140 2.75 -5.14 8.88
C ASN A 140 1.48 -5.53 8.11
N SER A 141 0.88 -6.68 8.39
CA SER A 141 -0.37 -7.12 7.76
C SER A 141 -1.55 -6.22 8.14
N GLU A 142 -1.68 -5.83 9.41
CA GLU A 142 -2.71 -4.89 9.84
C GLU A 142 -2.50 -3.48 9.28
N LYS A 143 -1.27 -3.02 9.17
CA LYS A 143 -0.96 -1.75 8.50
C LYS A 143 -1.41 -1.77 7.03
N GLU A 144 -1.08 -2.81 6.28
CA GLU A 144 -1.49 -2.96 4.89
C GLU A 144 -3.02 -3.01 4.75
N ARG A 145 -3.69 -3.72 5.67
CA ARG A 145 -5.15 -3.77 5.76
C ARG A 145 -5.75 -2.38 5.97
N ILE A 146 -5.24 -1.62 6.93
CA ILE A 146 -5.68 -0.23 7.22
C ILE A 146 -5.46 0.67 6.01
N GLU A 147 -4.30 0.62 5.36
CA GLU A 147 -4.01 1.42 4.16
C GLU A 147 -4.98 1.10 3.02
N ASN A 148 -5.31 -0.16 2.81
CA ASN A 148 -6.28 -0.60 1.80
C ASN A 148 -7.70 -0.14 2.14
N LEU A 149 -8.12 -0.22 3.40
CA LEU A 149 -9.42 0.28 3.86
C LEU A 149 -9.53 1.80 3.67
N LEU A 150 -8.52 2.56 4.06
CA LEU A 150 -8.47 4.02 3.87
C LEU A 150 -8.57 4.38 2.38
N LYS A 151 -7.86 3.69 1.51
CA LYS A 151 -7.92 3.88 0.07
C LYS A 151 -9.31 3.61 -0.49
N ASN A 152 -9.97 2.56 -0.02
CA ASN A 152 -11.33 2.20 -0.43
C ASN A 152 -12.34 3.24 0.03
N ILE A 153 -12.28 3.67 1.31
CA ILE A 153 -13.14 4.71 1.86
C ILE A 153 -13.01 6.01 1.08
N GLN A 154 -11.79 6.45 0.81
CA GLN A 154 -11.55 7.68 0.05
C GLN A 154 -12.06 7.61 -1.40
N SER A 155 -12.34 6.43 -1.91
CA SER A 155 -12.84 6.19 -3.27
C SER A 155 -14.36 6.07 -3.35
N ILE A 156 -15.05 6.00 -2.22
CA ILE A 156 -16.51 5.96 -2.14
C ILE A 156 -17.03 7.36 -1.84
N PRO A 157 -18.04 7.84 -2.56
CA PRO A 157 -18.65 9.15 -2.28
C PRO A 157 -19.23 9.18 -0.87
N MET A 158 -18.63 9.97 0.01
CA MET A 158 -19.09 10.13 1.40
C MET A 158 -19.32 11.59 1.74
N GLY A 159 -20.37 11.85 2.53
CA GLY A 159 -20.71 13.19 2.95
C GLY A 159 -21.38 14.03 1.85
N LEU A 160 -21.43 15.34 2.07
CA LEU A 160 -22.07 16.32 1.20
C LEU A 160 -21.02 17.17 0.47
N PRO A 161 -21.29 17.53 -0.81
CA PRO A 161 -20.40 18.41 -1.58
C PRO A 161 -20.41 19.86 -1.10
N HIS A 162 -21.43 20.25 -0.34
CA HIS A 162 -21.65 21.57 0.20
C HIS A 162 -22.39 21.51 1.54
N ILE A 163 -21.97 22.33 2.49
CA ILE A 163 -22.67 22.46 3.79
C ILE A 163 -23.77 23.48 3.62
N GLY A 164 -24.97 23.01 3.28
CA GLY A 164 -26.14 23.84 3.05
C GLY A 164 -27.41 23.15 3.49
N ARG A 165 -28.51 23.91 3.50
CA ARG A 165 -29.84 23.35 3.81
C ARG A 165 -30.31 22.42 2.70
N LEU A 166 -30.66 21.18 3.02
CA LEU A 166 -31.34 20.29 2.09
C LEU A 166 -32.67 20.90 1.63
N SER A 167 -32.74 21.27 0.37
CA SER A 167 -33.94 21.91 -0.22
C SER A 167 -34.83 20.94 -0.98
N SER A 168 -34.27 19.81 -1.46
CA SER A 168 -35.04 18.74 -2.07
C SER A 168 -34.37 17.39 -1.92
N ASP A 169 -35.18 16.38 -1.66
CA ASP A 169 -34.82 15.00 -1.47
C ASP A 169 -34.77 14.20 -2.79
N PHE A 170 -34.07 13.07 -2.76
CA PHE A 170 -34.13 12.03 -3.77
C PHE A 170 -35.51 11.36 -3.80
N GLY A 171 -36.03 11.11 -4.98
CA GLY A 171 -37.29 10.37 -5.16
C GLY A 171 -38.38 11.14 -5.89
N VAL A 172 -39.61 10.65 -5.80
CA VAL A 172 -40.78 11.28 -6.45
C VAL A 172 -41.18 12.54 -5.69
N ARG A 173 -41.28 13.64 -6.42
CA ARG A 173 -41.76 14.95 -5.89
C ARG A 173 -42.71 15.64 -6.85
N GLY A 174 -43.42 16.65 -6.38
CA GLY A 174 -44.15 17.59 -7.27
C GLY A 174 -43.18 18.31 -8.22
N ASN A 175 -43.59 18.59 -9.45
CA ASN A 175 -42.75 19.32 -10.40
C ASN A 175 -42.51 20.76 -9.95
N PRO A 176 -41.28 21.17 -9.57
CA PRO A 176 -41.03 22.50 -8.97
C PRO A 176 -41.09 23.65 -9.99
N MET A 177 -41.09 23.35 -11.30
CA MET A 177 -41.10 24.37 -12.35
C MET A 177 -42.52 24.70 -12.78
N SER A 178 -43.37 23.67 -12.95
CA SER A 178 -44.74 23.85 -13.44
C SER A 178 -45.78 23.90 -12.32
N GLY A 179 -45.43 23.43 -11.13
CA GLY A 179 -46.37 23.23 -10.01
C GLY A 179 -47.40 22.14 -10.29
N ARG A 180 -47.35 21.44 -11.43
CA ARG A 180 -48.32 20.42 -11.82
C ARG A 180 -47.59 19.12 -12.19
N GLY A 181 -48.18 18.00 -11.79
CA GLY A 181 -47.62 16.66 -12.03
C GLY A 181 -46.48 16.31 -11.07
N SER A 182 -45.99 15.10 -11.22
CA SER A 182 -44.87 14.57 -10.43
C SER A 182 -43.65 14.32 -11.32
N GLU A 183 -42.46 14.48 -10.76
CA GLU A 183 -41.19 14.12 -11.39
C GLU A 183 -40.33 13.31 -10.44
N PHE A 184 -39.46 12.49 -10.97
CA PHE A 184 -38.43 11.78 -10.19
C PHE A 184 -37.19 12.65 -10.06
N HIS A 185 -36.78 12.96 -8.83
CA HIS A 185 -35.58 13.69 -8.52
C HIS A 185 -34.40 12.70 -8.26
N PRO A 186 -33.40 12.65 -9.13
CA PRO A 186 -32.38 11.62 -9.07
C PRO A 186 -31.20 11.94 -8.15
N GLY A 187 -31.32 12.97 -7.31
CA GLY A 187 -30.26 13.44 -6.44
C GLY A 187 -30.76 14.17 -5.19
N LEU A 188 -29.88 14.93 -4.59
CA LEU A 188 -30.18 15.89 -3.52
C LEU A 188 -29.92 17.32 -3.99
N ASP A 189 -30.77 18.24 -3.60
CA ASP A 189 -30.55 19.67 -3.81
C ASP A 189 -30.14 20.33 -2.49
N LEU A 190 -28.95 20.95 -2.47
CA LEU A 190 -28.39 21.64 -1.32
C LEU A 190 -28.32 23.14 -1.60
N ALA A 191 -29.17 23.88 -0.92
CA ALA A 191 -29.25 25.33 -1.06
C ALA A 191 -28.02 26.02 -0.45
N GLY A 192 -27.60 27.11 -1.09
CA GLY A 192 -26.47 27.93 -0.64
C GLY A 192 -26.43 29.27 -1.36
N LYS A 193 -25.31 29.99 -1.23
CA LYS A 193 -25.11 31.26 -1.93
C LYS A 193 -24.36 31.01 -3.24
N ILE A 194 -24.70 31.75 -4.29
CA ILE A 194 -23.90 31.72 -5.54
C ILE A 194 -22.47 32.04 -5.21
N GLY A 195 -21.55 31.16 -5.67
CA GLY A 195 -20.10 31.29 -5.41
C GLY A 195 -19.60 30.44 -4.24
N ASP A 196 -20.46 29.83 -3.43
CA ASP A 196 -20.05 28.90 -2.38
C ASP A 196 -19.23 27.73 -2.99
N PRO A 197 -18.16 27.27 -2.31
CA PRO A 197 -17.32 26.19 -2.84
C PRO A 197 -18.05 24.87 -2.87
N ILE A 198 -17.92 24.16 -4.00
CA ILE A 198 -18.40 22.80 -4.17
C ILE A 198 -17.20 21.85 -4.14
N LYS A 199 -17.24 20.87 -3.23
CA LYS A 199 -16.17 19.91 -3.01
C LYS A 199 -16.53 18.55 -3.58
N VAL A 200 -15.54 17.86 -4.16
CA VAL A 200 -15.74 16.47 -4.55
C VAL A 200 -15.80 15.57 -3.31
N THR A 201 -16.69 14.58 -3.34
CA THR A 201 -17.00 13.73 -2.18
C THR A 201 -16.17 12.45 -2.10
N ALA A 202 -15.36 12.14 -3.13
CA ALA A 202 -14.44 11.00 -3.17
C ALA A 202 -13.26 11.24 -4.13
N ASN A 203 -12.18 10.48 -3.98
CA ASN A 203 -11.07 10.47 -4.93
C ASN A 203 -11.56 9.98 -6.29
N GLY A 204 -11.14 10.64 -7.37
CA GLY A 204 -11.59 10.25 -8.72
C GLY A 204 -10.92 11.00 -9.86
N ILE A 205 -11.51 10.83 -11.04
CA ILE A 205 -11.08 11.49 -12.28
C ILE A 205 -12.29 12.20 -12.88
N ILE A 206 -12.12 13.46 -13.28
CA ILE A 206 -13.16 14.23 -13.95
C ILE A 206 -13.43 13.63 -15.34
N THR A 207 -14.65 13.18 -15.58
CA THR A 207 -15.08 12.63 -16.88
C THR A 207 -15.91 13.62 -17.68
N TYR A 208 -16.50 14.62 -17.01
CA TYR A 208 -17.26 15.67 -17.67
C TYR A 208 -17.13 17.00 -16.91
N ALA A 209 -16.96 18.11 -17.63
CA ALA A 209 -16.83 19.45 -17.06
C ALA A 209 -17.28 20.50 -18.10
N SER A 210 -18.60 20.69 -18.28
CA SER A 210 -19.19 21.60 -19.26
C SER A 210 -20.69 21.81 -19.00
N VAL A 211 -21.36 22.56 -19.87
CA VAL A 211 -22.82 22.73 -19.86
C VAL A 211 -23.50 21.42 -20.29
N ARG A 212 -24.49 20.94 -19.52
CA ARG A 212 -25.22 19.70 -19.79
C ARG A 212 -26.73 19.85 -19.59
N GLY A 213 -27.42 20.23 -20.64
CA GLY A 213 -28.88 20.30 -20.68
C GLY A 213 -29.50 20.94 -19.44
N GLY A 214 -30.49 20.27 -18.80
CA GLY A 214 -31.14 20.76 -17.60
C GLY A 214 -30.24 20.95 -16.38
N TYR A 215 -29.07 20.31 -16.32
CA TYR A 215 -28.09 20.46 -15.20
C TYR A 215 -27.32 21.80 -15.25
N GLY A 216 -27.39 22.54 -16.37
CA GLY A 216 -26.55 23.74 -16.54
C GLY A 216 -25.05 23.39 -16.55
N ASN A 217 -24.23 24.22 -15.89
CA ASN A 217 -22.82 23.88 -15.68
C ASN A 217 -22.74 22.65 -14.77
N CYS A 218 -22.10 21.60 -15.29
CA CYS A 218 -22.11 20.28 -14.68
C CYS A 218 -20.73 19.67 -14.66
N ILE A 219 -20.39 19.01 -13.58
CA ILE A 219 -19.19 18.21 -13.42
C ILE A 219 -19.61 16.77 -13.13
N ILE A 220 -18.95 15.81 -13.77
CA ILE A 220 -19.07 14.39 -13.41
C ILE A 220 -17.67 13.87 -13.06
N VAL A 221 -17.61 13.15 -11.95
CA VAL A 221 -16.38 12.52 -11.44
C VAL A 221 -16.60 11.03 -11.40
N LYS A 222 -15.70 10.29 -12.02
CA LYS A 222 -15.64 8.82 -11.94
C LYS A 222 -14.72 8.43 -10.80
N HIS A 223 -15.25 7.60 -9.90
CA HIS A 223 -14.54 7.03 -8.75
C HIS A 223 -14.25 5.55 -8.96
N SER A 224 -13.59 4.92 -8.00
CA SER A 224 -13.42 3.47 -7.98
C SER A 224 -14.73 2.74 -7.67
N HIS A 225 -14.74 1.42 -7.79
CA HIS A 225 -15.86 0.54 -7.41
C HIS A 225 -17.19 0.87 -8.13
N GLY A 226 -17.13 1.37 -9.38
CA GLY A 226 -18.32 1.64 -10.18
C GLY A 226 -19.12 2.88 -9.77
N TYR A 227 -18.57 3.74 -8.89
CA TYR A 227 -19.20 4.98 -8.48
C TYR A 227 -18.89 6.13 -9.43
N GLU A 228 -19.90 6.98 -9.64
CA GLU A 228 -19.78 8.30 -10.25
C GLU A 228 -20.59 9.32 -9.43
N THR A 229 -20.13 10.56 -9.41
CA THR A 229 -20.87 11.67 -8.82
C THR A 229 -21.10 12.78 -9.83
N LEU A 230 -22.26 13.42 -9.76
CA LEU A 230 -22.65 14.54 -10.61
C LEU A 230 -22.96 15.76 -9.75
N TYR A 231 -22.43 16.90 -10.18
CA TYR A 231 -22.61 18.21 -9.55
C TYR A 231 -23.19 19.17 -10.59
N GLY A 232 -24.45 19.55 -10.43
CA GLY A 232 -25.18 20.40 -11.37
C GLY A 232 -25.43 21.80 -10.86
N HIS A 233 -25.97 22.67 -11.73
CA HIS A 233 -26.37 24.07 -11.52
C HIS A 233 -25.23 25.00 -11.09
N LEU A 234 -23.97 24.65 -11.38
CA LEU A 234 -22.79 25.41 -10.96
C LEU A 234 -22.74 26.79 -11.62
N SER A 235 -22.19 27.79 -10.90
CA SER A 235 -21.84 29.08 -11.49
C SER A 235 -20.49 29.05 -12.18
N GLU A 236 -19.56 28.23 -11.69
CA GLU A 236 -18.18 28.11 -12.20
C GLU A 236 -17.68 26.67 -12.13
N ILE A 237 -16.92 26.27 -13.15
CA ILE A 237 -16.24 24.98 -13.23
C ILE A 237 -14.74 25.24 -13.09
N ASN A 238 -14.10 24.67 -12.04
CA ASN A 238 -12.69 24.92 -11.73
C ASN A 238 -11.76 23.77 -12.12
N VAL A 239 -12.28 22.78 -12.84
CA VAL A 239 -11.56 21.55 -13.20
C VAL A 239 -11.72 21.23 -14.67
N LYS A 240 -10.85 20.32 -15.19
CA LYS A 240 -10.86 19.89 -16.60
C LYS A 240 -11.05 18.38 -16.67
N VAL A 241 -11.63 17.90 -17.79
CA VAL A 241 -11.74 16.47 -18.09
C VAL A 241 -10.35 15.83 -18.07
N GLY A 242 -10.25 14.66 -17.44
CA GLY A 242 -8.99 13.92 -17.21
C GLY A 242 -8.24 14.33 -15.93
N GLN A 243 -8.63 15.42 -15.27
CA GLN A 243 -7.99 15.84 -14.01
C GLN A 243 -8.31 14.85 -12.89
N LYS A 244 -7.25 14.45 -12.14
CA LYS A 244 -7.40 13.69 -10.89
C LYS A 244 -7.74 14.65 -9.75
N VAL A 245 -8.69 14.23 -8.93
CA VAL A 245 -9.15 14.98 -7.76
C VAL A 245 -9.17 14.09 -6.52
N LYS A 246 -8.95 14.69 -5.36
CA LYS A 246 -9.03 14.03 -4.04
C LYS A 246 -10.28 14.50 -3.31
N SER A 247 -10.87 13.63 -2.49
CA SER A 247 -11.98 13.97 -1.61
C SER A 247 -11.71 15.28 -0.87
N GLY A 248 -12.66 16.23 -0.93
CA GLY A 248 -12.53 17.56 -0.35
C GLY A 248 -11.97 18.64 -1.28
N ASP A 249 -11.42 18.30 -2.46
CA ASP A 249 -10.94 19.28 -3.43
C ASP A 249 -12.11 20.14 -3.94
N ILE A 250 -11.89 21.44 -4.11
CA ILE A 250 -12.86 22.35 -4.69
C ILE A 250 -12.86 22.16 -6.20
N ILE A 251 -13.99 21.74 -6.77
CA ILE A 251 -14.15 21.45 -8.19
C ILE A 251 -14.97 22.52 -8.95
N GLY A 252 -15.71 23.35 -8.23
CA GLY A 252 -16.55 24.40 -8.81
C GLY A 252 -17.18 25.27 -7.75
N LYS A 253 -18.10 26.14 -8.18
CA LYS A 253 -18.86 27.03 -7.29
C LYS A 253 -20.35 26.82 -7.48
N LEU A 254 -21.11 26.91 -6.36
CA LEU A 254 -22.56 26.83 -6.35
C LEU A 254 -23.16 27.94 -7.24
N GLY A 255 -24.21 27.59 -7.96
CA GLY A 255 -24.85 28.51 -8.88
C GLY A 255 -26.38 28.37 -8.97
N ASN A 256 -26.90 28.77 -10.11
CA ASN A 256 -28.30 28.68 -10.47
C ASN A 256 -28.46 28.53 -11.98
N THR A 257 -27.55 27.78 -12.62
CA THR A 257 -27.54 27.58 -14.09
C THR A 257 -28.42 26.40 -14.50
N GLY A 258 -28.90 26.40 -15.74
CA GLY A 258 -29.76 25.34 -16.24
C GLY A 258 -31.21 25.42 -15.72
N ARG A 259 -31.86 24.26 -15.50
CA ARG A 259 -33.22 24.16 -14.99
C ARG A 259 -33.22 24.19 -13.44
N SER A 260 -33.16 25.37 -12.88
CA SER A 260 -33.10 25.59 -11.42
C SER A 260 -34.11 26.66 -10.98
N THR A 261 -34.69 26.50 -9.81
CA THR A 261 -35.67 27.45 -9.20
C THR A 261 -34.99 28.43 -8.25
N GLY A 262 -33.73 28.28 -7.91
CA GLY A 262 -32.98 29.14 -7.01
C GLY A 262 -31.56 28.60 -6.75
N PRO A 263 -30.68 29.35 -6.09
CA PRO A 263 -29.32 28.95 -5.88
C PRO A 263 -29.18 27.66 -5.06
N HIS A 264 -28.64 26.59 -5.67
CA HIS A 264 -28.32 25.30 -5.04
C HIS A 264 -27.33 24.51 -5.87
N VAL A 265 -26.73 23.49 -5.30
CA VAL A 265 -26.06 22.43 -6.03
C VAL A 265 -26.95 21.21 -6.08
N HIS A 266 -27.18 20.68 -7.29
CA HIS A 266 -27.80 19.38 -7.50
C HIS A 266 -26.73 18.31 -7.46
N TYR A 267 -26.86 17.31 -6.57
CA TYR A 267 -25.87 16.28 -6.30
C TYR A 267 -26.45 14.89 -6.51
N GLU A 268 -25.84 14.11 -7.41
CA GLU A 268 -26.21 12.71 -7.63
C GLU A 268 -25.05 11.79 -7.31
N ILE A 269 -25.37 10.58 -6.81
CA ILE A 269 -24.50 9.42 -6.77
C ILE A 269 -25.03 8.37 -7.72
N ILE A 270 -24.17 7.85 -8.57
CA ILE A 270 -24.47 6.79 -9.52
C ILE A 270 -23.56 5.61 -9.17
N HIS A 271 -24.14 4.43 -9.01
CA HIS A 271 -23.42 3.19 -8.76
C HIS A 271 -23.82 2.16 -9.83
N ASN A 272 -22.84 1.66 -10.57
CA ASN A 272 -23.05 0.70 -11.68
C ASN A 272 -24.16 1.17 -12.65
N ASN A 273 -24.12 2.45 -13.05
CA ASN A 273 -25.10 3.14 -13.92
C ASN A 273 -26.51 3.31 -13.32
N ILE A 274 -26.71 3.02 -12.04
CA ILE A 274 -27.99 3.21 -11.33
C ILE A 274 -27.85 4.40 -10.40
N LYS A 275 -28.79 5.35 -10.47
CA LYS A 275 -28.86 6.48 -9.55
C LYS A 275 -29.34 6.00 -8.18
N VAL A 276 -28.55 6.25 -7.15
CA VAL A 276 -28.80 5.83 -5.78
C VAL A 276 -29.05 7.04 -4.87
N ASN A 277 -29.78 6.83 -3.78
CA ASN A 277 -30.08 7.92 -2.85
C ASN A 277 -28.81 8.38 -2.12
N PRO A 278 -28.35 9.63 -2.33
CA PRO A 278 -27.11 10.09 -1.69
C PRO A 278 -27.18 10.16 -0.16
N LYS A 279 -28.38 10.20 0.44
CA LYS A 279 -28.51 10.13 1.90
C LYS A 279 -27.94 8.88 2.53
N ASN A 280 -27.89 7.76 1.79
CA ASN A 280 -27.31 6.52 2.26
C ASN A 280 -25.78 6.59 2.45
N PHE A 281 -25.15 7.67 1.99
CA PHE A 281 -23.71 7.90 2.01
C PHE A 281 -23.29 9.03 2.97
N LEU A 282 -24.22 9.56 3.76
CA LEU A 282 -23.97 10.70 4.65
C LEU A 282 -23.37 10.28 6.01
N GLN A 283 -23.56 9.04 6.45
CA GLN A 283 -23.14 8.54 7.76
C GLN A 283 -22.65 7.10 7.66
N ILE A 284 -21.60 6.78 8.39
CA ILE A 284 -21.23 5.41 8.74
C ILE A 284 -22.12 5.06 9.95
N LYS A 285 -23.08 4.16 9.74
CA LYS A 285 -23.95 3.66 10.81
C LYS A 285 -23.37 2.39 11.38
#